data_14a2d71ff374b8f1275305456b243150
#
_entry.id   14a2d71ff374b8f1275305456b243150
#
_cell.length_a   1.000
_cell.length_b   1.000
_cell.length_c   1.000
_cell.angle_alpha   90.00
_cell.angle_beta   90.00
_cell.angle_gamma   90.00
#
_symmetry.space_group_name_H-M   'P 1'
#
loop_
_entity.id
_entity.type
_entity.pdbx_description
1 polymer ?
#
loop_
_entity_poly.entity_id
_entity_poly.type
_entity_poly.pdbx_seq_one_letter_code
_entity_poly.pdbx_strand_id
1 'polypeptide(L)'
;MSGYQAIKRQLLPLIKGLPIIALFFLSALLIASQMVNYMPNTYQTIALVKLDNQINGLSNNQLYSDFDVFSTESKIQAEAAVLNSRLLIGMALDSLDYSVSLYRKGKVRNAMLYGDSPISIGYHFVNAKLFDEDYFVNISADRTFQLVNKMGEALDFPETALGDVVFLDGGMLKIEANQELLYQRELQLEGDYIIHIFSRDGLISDVSGRLNIVEVDKEIPIIRVLYRDQHPKKVADLANRLCKTYIEDYVEVKSQAAAQTVKFINQKLAEVQDELRKTEIALEQYKAVNGVVNTRQETETGLRQISRLEVQLINLEMNEKAVLELEEYISGGDYFKDRSINFGFGDLLMTELVKKLKMWQDERIDL
;
A
#
# COMPACT_ATOMS: atom_id res chain seq x y z
N MET A 1 67.82 -21.88 -21.65
CA MET A 1 67.80 -20.40 -21.80
C MET A 1 66.69 -19.84 -22.75
N SER A 2 65.83 -20.68 -23.34
CA SER A 2 64.79 -20.24 -24.33
C SER A 2 63.49 -19.75 -23.75
N GLY A 3 63.10 -20.17 -22.54
CA GLY A 3 61.82 -19.79 -21.97
C GLY A 3 61.74 -18.33 -21.49
N TYR A 4 62.82 -17.78 -20.98
CA TYR A 4 62.87 -16.39 -20.47
C TYR A 4 62.74 -15.35 -21.59
N GLN A 5 63.28 -15.64 -22.77
CA GLN A 5 63.16 -14.74 -23.92
C GLN A 5 61.77 -14.78 -24.57
N ALA A 6 61.09 -15.92 -24.52
CA ALA A 6 59.73 -16.04 -25.02
C ALA A 6 58.75 -15.27 -24.14
N ILE A 7 58.84 -15.34 -22.79
CA ILE A 7 58.01 -14.59 -21.82
C ILE A 7 58.26 -13.08 -21.95
N LYS A 8 59.52 -12.66 -22.13
CA LYS A 8 59.88 -11.26 -22.32
C LYS A 8 59.28 -10.66 -23.61
N ARG A 9 59.22 -11.47 -24.68
CA ARG A 9 58.64 -11.05 -25.97
C ARG A 9 57.11 -10.93 -25.94
N GLN A 10 56.44 -11.71 -25.11
CA GLN A 10 55.00 -11.61 -24.89
C GLN A 10 54.60 -10.48 -23.92
N LEU A 11 55.48 -10.14 -22.95
CA LEU A 11 55.27 -9.06 -21.99
C LEU A 11 55.58 -7.66 -22.52
N LEU A 12 56.47 -7.54 -23.53
CA LEU A 12 56.88 -6.25 -24.09
C LEU A 12 55.71 -5.41 -24.65
N PRO A 13 54.74 -5.95 -25.43
CA PRO A 13 53.58 -5.18 -25.89
C PRO A 13 52.68 -4.77 -24.74
N LEU A 14 52.55 -5.60 -23.69
CA LEU A 14 51.76 -5.31 -22.51
C LEU A 14 52.35 -4.14 -21.71
N ILE A 15 53.68 -4.12 -21.54
CA ILE A 15 54.38 -3.02 -20.84
C ILE A 15 54.31 -1.72 -21.64
N LYS A 16 54.38 -1.78 -22.98
CA LYS A 16 54.24 -0.60 -23.85
C LYS A 16 52.78 -0.06 -23.87
N GLY A 17 51.79 -0.93 -23.69
CA GLY A 17 50.40 -0.55 -23.60
C GLY A 17 49.96 -0.04 -22.20
N LEU A 18 50.78 -0.31 -21.16
CA LEU A 18 50.48 0.03 -19.78
C LEU A 18 50.15 1.53 -19.55
N PRO A 19 50.90 2.50 -20.14
CA PRO A 19 50.56 3.92 -19.97
C PRO A 19 49.22 4.28 -20.60
N ILE A 20 48.86 3.65 -21.72
CA ILE A 20 47.54 3.87 -22.37
C ILE A 20 46.43 3.31 -21.49
N ILE A 21 46.62 2.08 -20.97
CA ILE A 21 45.65 1.47 -20.04
C ILE A 21 45.51 2.32 -18.77
N ALA A 22 46.64 2.80 -18.22
CA ALA A 22 46.60 3.68 -17.05
C ALA A 22 45.88 5.00 -17.32
N LEU A 23 46.04 5.58 -18.51
CA LEU A 23 45.33 6.80 -18.92
C LEU A 23 43.80 6.57 -18.99
N PHE A 24 43.38 5.46 -19.63
CA PHE A 24 41.96 5.11 -19.69
C PHE A 24 41.37 4.79 -18.30
N PHE A 25 42.14 4.11 -17.46
CA PHE A 25 41.73 3.83 -16.09
C PHE A 25 41.57 5.14 -15.27
N LEU A 26 42.49 6.06 -15.39
CA LEU A 26 42.46 7.34 -14.71
C LEU A 26 41.27 8.18 -15.22
N SER A 27 41.04 8.22 -16.54
CA SER A 27 39.90 8.93 -17.12
C SER A 27 38.55 8.32 -16.68
N ALA A 28 38.44 6.99 -16.64
CA ALA A 28 37.27 6.29 -16.15
C ALA A 28 37.00 6.59 -14.65
N LEU A 29 38.05 6.63 -13.83
CA LEU A 29 37.98 7.00 -12.42
C LEU A 29 37.50 8.45 -12.23
N LEU A 30 37.97 9.39 -13.05
CA LEU A 30 37.52 10.78 -13.01
C LEU A 30 36.05 10.90 -13.40
N ILE A 31 35.63 10.23 -14.47
CA ILE A 31 34.23 10.20 -14.92
C ILE A 31 33.34 9.56 -13.83
N ALA A 32 33.76 8.42 -13.29
CA ALA A 32 33.00 7.75 -12.21
C ALA A 32 32.88 8.62 -10.96
N SER A 33 33.96 9.30 -10.56
CA SER A 33 33.93 10.24 -9.42
C SER A 33 32.98 11.39 -9.64
N GLN A 34 32.96 11.97 -10.85
CA GLN A 34 32.01 13.03 -11.20
C GLN A 34 30.57 12.48 -11.18
N MET A 35 30.35 11.30 -11.75
CA MET A 35 29.02 10.70 -11.83
C MET A 35 28.43 10.43 -10.43
N VAL A 36 29.24 9.92 -9.50
CA VAL A 36 28.82 9.70 -8.09
C VAL A 36 28.45 11.02 -7.39
N ASN A 37 29.19 12.11 -7.66
CA ASN A 37 28.88 13.40 -7.05
C ASN A 37 27.54 14.02 -7.54
N TYR A 38 27.11 13.68 -8.75
CA TYR A 38 25.82 14.15 -9.30
C TYR A 38 24.64 13.26 -8.91
N MET A 39 24.87 12.02 -8.46
CA MET A 39 23.80 11.12 -8.04
C MET A 39 23.14 11.61 -6.73
N PRO A 40 21.80 11.72 -6.67
CA PRO A 40 21.11 12.04 -5.44
C PRO A 40 21.28 10.89 -4.42
N ASN A 41 21.38 11.25 -3.15
CA ASN A 41 21.38 10.24 -2.08
C ASN A 41 20.02 9.56 -2.06
N THR A 42 20.01 8.24 -2.01
CA THR A 42 18.78 7.45 -1.90
C THR A 42 18.82 6.67 -0.60
N TYR A 43 17.79 6.84 0.20
CA TYR A 43 17.57 6.12 1.44
C TYR A 43 16.52 5.05 1.23
N GLN A 44 16.66 3.93 1.92
CA GLN A 44 15.70 2.84 1.90
C GLN A 44 15.33 2.47 3.32
N THR A 45 14.03 2.23 3.55
CA THR A 45 13.54 1.63 4.77
C THR A 45 12.99 0.24 4.49
N ILE A 46 12.93 -0.57 5.54
CA ILE A 46 12.31 -1.89 5.53
C ILE A 46 11.37 -1.94 6.71
N ALA A 47 10.08 -2.11 6.42
CA ALA A 47 9.08 -2.44 7.44
C ALA A 47 8.62 -3.89 7.24
N LEU A 48 8.32 -4.58 8.34
CA LEU A 48 7.85 -5.96 8.33
C LEU A 48 6.45 -6.01 8.92
N VAL A 49 5.53 -6.58 8.17
CA VAL A 49 4.17 -6.83 8.63
C VAL A 49 4.02 -8.32 8.82
N LYS A 50 3.77 -8.74 10.07
CA LYS A 50 3.45 -10.12 10.39
C LYS A 50 1.95 -10.32 10.27
N LEU A 51 1.54 -11.27 9.46
CA LEU A 51 0.15 -11.69 9.33
C LEU A 51 -0.21 -12.68 10.43
N ASP A 52 -1.41 -12.55 10.97
CA ASP A 52 -1.92 -13.54 11.91
C ASP A 52 -2.49 -14.73 11.15
N ASN A 53 -1.88 -15.90 11.34
CA ASN A 53 -2.34 -17.15 10.73
C ASN A 53 -3.46 -17.83 11.54
N GLN A 54 -3.93 -17.20 12.63
CA GLN A 54 -5.00 -17.82 13.40
C GLN A 54 -6.32 -17.72 12.63
N ILE A 55 -6.71 -18.84 12.04
CA ILE A 55 -8.09 -19.08 11.61
C ILE A 55 -8.92 -19.25 12.89
N ASN A 56 -9.21 -18.14 13.57
CA ASN A 56 -10.10 -18.13 14.72
C ASN A 56 -11.54 -18.10 14.23
N GLY A 57 -12.07 -19.23 13.86
CA GLY A 57 -13.48 -19.38 13.52
C GLY A 57 -13.80 -20.79 13.06
N LEU A 58 -14.26 -21.62 13.98
CA LEU A 58 -15.08 -22.82 13.72
C LEU A 58 -14.49 -23.99 12.89
N SER A 59 -13.21 -24.02 12.56
CA SER A 59 -12.67 -25.20 11.91
C SER A 59 -12.03 -26.16 12.90
N ASN A 60 -12.87 -26.82 13.68
CA ASN A 60 -12.49 -28.05 14.42
C ASN A 60 -12.67 -29.30 13.54
N ASN A 61 -12.46 -29.17 12.25
CA ASN A 61 -12.52 -30.27 11.31
C ASN A 61 -11.11 -30.64 10.85
N GLN A 62 -10.55 -31.66 11.48
CA GLN A 62 -9.33 -32.37 11.08
C GLN A 62 -9.36 -32.90 9.63
N LEU A 63 -10.45 -32.70 8.90
CA LEU A 63 -10.62 -33.10 7.50
C LEU A 63 -10.00 -32.15 6.47
N TYR A 64 -9.60 -30.93 6.88
CA TYR A 64 -9.08 -29.91 5.95
C TYR A 64 -7.60 -29.54 6.20
N SER A 65 -6.93 -30.16 7.17
CA SER A 65 -5.53 -29.86 7.51
C SER A 65 -4.56 -30.13 6.35
N ASP A 66 -4.88 -31.06 5.47
CA ASP A 66 -4.02 -31.41 4.32
C ASP A 66 -4.14 -30.42 3.14
N PHE A 67 -5.20 -29.57 3.13
CA PHE A 67 -5.37 -28.52 2.13
C PHE A 67 -4.79 -27.17 2.56
N ASP A 68 -4.41 -27.01 3.80
CA ASP A 68 -4.00 -25.72 4.41
C ASP A 68 -2.60 -25.26 3.96
N VAL A 69 -1.76 -26.17 3.45
CA VAL A 69 -0.40 -25.83 2.97
C VAL A 69 -0.44 -24.95 1.73
N PHE A 70 -1.41 -25.18 0.82
CA PHE A 70 -1.59 -24.34 -0.37
C PHE A 70 -2.32 -23.03 -0.09
N SER A 71 -3.04 -22.93 1.03
CA SER A 71 -3.81 -21.76 1.42
C SER A 71 -2.94 -20.61 1.99
N THR A 72 -1.82 -20.93 2.62
CA THR A 72 -0.97 -19.93 3.30
C THR A 72 -0.23 -19.03 2.29
N GLU A 73 0.36 -19.62 1.24
CA GLU A 73 1.07 -18.84 0.21
C GLU A 73 0.11 -17.89 -0.52
N SER A 74 -1.07 -18.37 -0.92
CA SER A 74 -2.06 -17.54 -1.61
C SER A 74 -2.60 -16.40 -0.74
N LYS A 75 -2.75 -16.62 0.58
CA LYS A 75 -3.15 -15.56 1.53
C LYS A 75 -2.07 -14.49 1.67
N ILE A 76 -0.81 -14.88 1.81
CA ILE A 76 0.30 -13.92 1.92
C ILE A 76 0.38 -13.06 0.66
N GLN A 77 0.24 -13.66 -0.52
CA GLN A 77 0.23 -12.95 -1.80
C GLN A 77 -0.96 -12.00 -1.92
N ALA A 78 -2.15 -12.43 -1.49
CA ALA A 78 -3.33 -11.57 -1.48
C ALA A 78 -3.15 -10.37 -0.56
N GLU A 79 -2.66 -10.56 0.66
CA GLU A 79 -2.40 -9.46 1.59
C GLU A 79 -1.27 -8.54 1.11
N ALA A 80 -0.24 -9.08 0.44
CA ALA A 80 0.78 -8.27 -0.21
C ALA A 80 0.21 -7.42 -1.36
N ALA A 81 -0.74 -7.97 -2.13
CA ALA A 81 -1.44 -7.24 -3.17
C ALA A 81 -2.35 -6.14 -2.59
N VAL A 82 -3.02 -6.39 -1.45
CA VAL A 82 -3.79 -5.37 -0.73
C VAL A 82 -2.88 -4.22 -0.27
N LEU A 83 -1.74 -4.53 0.35
CA LEU A 83 -0.75 -3.54 0.76
C LEU A 83 -0.24 -2.70 -0.43
N ASN A 84 -0.13 -3.29 -1.62
CA ASN A 84 0.32 -2.62 -2.84
C ASN A 84 -0.83 -1.97 -3.62
N SER A 85 -2.04 -1.99 -3.10
CA SER A 85 -3.19 -1.41 -3.78
C SER A 85 -3.11 0.12 -3.80
N ARG A 86 -3.55 0.71 -4.91
CA ARG A 86 -3.64 2.18 -5.04
C ARG A 86 -4.53 2.81 -3.97
N LEU A 87 -5.56 2.08 -3.54
CA LEU A 87 -6.47 2.52 -2.49
C LEU A 87 -5.74 2.68 -1.16
N LEU A 88 -5.05 1.63 -0.69
CA LEU A 88 -4.36 1.65 0.59
C LEU A 88 -3.21 2.65 0.61
N ILE A 89 -2.44 2.72 -0.49
CA ILE A 89 -1.39 3.74 -0.66
C ILE A 89 -2.01 5.13 -0.60
N GLY A 90 -3.14 5.37 -1.27
CA GLY A 90 -3.86 6.64 -1.23
C GLY A 90 -4.31 7.01 0.19
N MET A 91 -4.93 6.08 0.91
CA MET A 91 -5.34 6.28 2.31
C MET A 91 -4.15 6.60 3.24
N ALA A 92 -3.02 5.95 3.04
CA ALA A 92 -1.80 6.25 3.79
C ALA A 92 -1.28 7.65 3.47
N LEU A 93 -1.29 8.05 2.20
CA LEU A 93 -0.83 9.36 1.71
C LEU A 93 -1.76 10.50 2.14
N ASP A 94 -3.07 10.29 2.20
CA ASP A 94 -4.05 11.29 2.64
C ASP A 94 -3.79 11.79 4.08
N SER A 95 -3.03 11.03 4.87
CA SER A 95 -2.64 11.39 6.24
C SER A 95 -1.23 11.94 6.36
N LEU A 96 -0.49 12.03 5.25
CA LEU A 96 0.87 12.53 5.18
C LEU A 96 0.91 13.78 4.30
N ASP A 97 1.73 14.72 4.66
CA ASP A 97 1.94 15.93 3.85
C ASP A 97 2.98 15.66 2.73
N TYR A 98 2.56 14.88 1.73
CA TYR A 98 3.41 14.47 0.61
C TYR A 98 3.01 15.10 -0.72
N SER A 99 1.92 15.85 -0.72
CA SER A 99 1.38 16.52 -1.91
C SER A 99 2.37 17.51 -2.53
N VAL A 100 3.31 18.01 -1.73
CA VAL A 100 4.38 18.90 -2.18
C VAL A 100 5.73 18.28 -1.88
N SER A 101 6.58 18.16 -2.91
CA SER A 101 8.00 17.86 -2.74
C SER A 101 8.82 19.12 -2.97
N LEU A 102 9.59 19.50 -1.96
CA LEU A 102 10.44 20.69 -1.96
C LEU A 102 11.91 20.30 -2.03
N TYR A 103 12.63 20.95 -2.94
CA TYR A 103 14.06 20.76 -3.08
C TYR A 103 14.77 22.11 -3.02
N ARG A 104 15.89 22.16 -2.34
CA ARG A 104 16.83 23.27 -2.42
C ARG A 104 17.82 22.98 -3.53
N LYS A 105 17.93 23.88 -4.52
CA LYS A 105 18.85 23.75 -5.63
C LYS A 105 20.28 23.95 -5.13
N GLY A 106 21.11 22.96 -5.28
CA GLY A 106 22.54 23.02 -4.95
C GLY A 106 23.39 23.18 -6.20
N LYS A 107 24.67 23.51 -6.02
CA LYS A 107 25.63 23.67 -7.13
C LYS A 107 25.89 22.35 -7.89
N VAL A 108 25.78 21.22 -7.21
CA VAL A 108 26.06 19.89 -7.76
C VAL A 108 24.82 19.01 -7.75
N ARG A 109 24.06 19.03 -6.67
CA ARG A 109 22.85 18.22 -6.52
C ARG A 109 21.78 18.98 -5.72
N ASN A 110 20.53 18.68 -6.00
CA ASN A 110 19.42 19.22 -5.25
C ASN A 110 19.25 18.43 -3.93
N ALA A 111 18.94 19.12 -2.85
CA ALA A 111 18.66 18.54 -1.55
C ALA A 111 17.15 18.57 -1.31
N MET A 112 16.56 17.39 -1.11
CA MET A 112 15.15 17.27 -0.73
C MET A 112 14.97 17.78 0.70
N LEU A 113 13.95 18.62 0.91
CA LEU A 113 13.57 19.15 2.23
C LEU A 113 12.26 18.48 2.64
N TYR A 114 12.26 17.87 3.83
CA TYR A 114 11.06 17.25 4.40
C TYR A 114 11.07 17.38 5.92
N GLY A 115 10.07 18.06 6.44
CA GLY A 115 9.95 18.34 7.88
C GLY A 115 10.90 19.41 8.44
N ASP A 116 11.96 19.74 7.70
CA ASP A 116 12.98 20.75 8.05
C ASP A 116 13.04 21.87 7.00
N SER A 117 11.90 22.17 6.39
CA SER A 117 11.83 23.16 5.34
C SER A 117 11.77 24.58 5.92
N PRO A 118 12.61 25.52 5.44
CA PRO A 118 12.54 26.92 5.84
C PRO A 118 11.30 27.65 5.29
N ILE A 119 10.60 27.02 4.34
CA ILE A 119 9.37 27.55 3.73
C ILE A 119 8.26 26.50 3.79
N SER A 120 7.03 26.97 3.86
CA SER A 120 5.82 26.18 3.69
C SER A 120 5.07 26.63 2.42
N ILE A 121 4.44 25.68 1.75
CA ILE A 121 3.78 25.90 0.47
C ILE A 121 2.28 25.66 0.65
N GLY A 122 1.48 26.70 0.42
CA GLY A 122 0.04 26.62 0.27
C GLY A 122 -0.33 26.71 -1.20
N TYR A 123 -1.23 25.89 -1.67
CA TYR A 123 -1.70 25.96 -3.03
C TYR A 123 -3.20 25.65 -3.13
N HIS A 124 -3.83 26.23 -4.15
CA HIS A 124 -5.20 25.89 -4.52
C HIS A 124 -5.30 25.91 -6.04
N PHE A 125 -5.29 24.74 -6.66
CA PHE A 125 -5.32 24.59 -8.11
C PHE A 125 -6.66 24.00 -8.55
N VAL A 126 -7.33 24.69 -9.47
CA VAL A 126 -8.53 24.23 -10.16
C VAL A 126 -8.15 23.60 -11.50
N ASN A 127 -7.09 24.14 -12.15
CA ASN A 127 -6.61 23.63 -13.41
C ASN A 127 -5.68 22.41 -13.17
N ALA A 128 -6.09 21.26 -13.69
CA ALA A 128 -5.31 20.01 -13.54
C ALA A 128 -3.90 20.10 -14.16
N LYS A 129 -3.66 20.99 -15.10
CA LYS A 129 -2.34 21.19 -15.73
C LYS A 129 -1.30 21.82 -14.82
N LEU A 130 -1.71 22.38 -13.70
CA LEU A 130 -0.79 22.95 -12.71
C LEU A 130 -0.23 21.91 -11.76
N PHE A 131 -0.81 20.71 -11.72
CA PHE A 131 -0.26 19.58 -10.96
C PHE A 131 0.79 18.84 -11.78
N ASP A 132 1.63 18.12 -11.08
CA ASP A 132 2.70 17.27 -11.63
C ASP A 132 3.75 18.07 -12.43
N GLU A 133 3.88 19.37 -12.13
CA GLU A 133 4.83 20.31 -12.73
C GLU A 133 5.84 20.81 -11.68
N ASP A 134 7.03 21.18 -12.15
CA ASP A 134 8.10 21.77 -11.34
C ASP A 134 8.04 23.29 -11.38
N TYR A 135 7.87 23.92 -10.23
CA TYR A 135 7.95 25.35 -10.04
C TYR A 135 9.32 25.73 -9.49
N PHE A 136 10.06 26.52 -10.25
CA PHE A 136 11.36 27.03 -9.83
C PHE A 136 11.17 28.40 -9.18
N VAL A 137 11.68 28.54 -7.96
CA VAL A 137 11.50 29.74 -7.15
C VAL A 137 12.85 30.22 -6.64
N ASN A 138 13.14 31.49 -6.87
CA ASN A 138 14.27 32.17 -6.24
C ASN A 138 13.77 33.02 -5.09
N ILE A 139 14.33 32.84 -3.90
CA ILE A 139 14.02 33.64 -2.69
C ILE A 139 15.19 34.55 -2.40
N SER A 140 14.90 35.85 -2.32
CA SER A 140 15.88 36.91 -2.05
C SER A 140 16.04 37.16 -0.56
N ALA A 141 17.13 37.85 -0.18
CA ALA A 141 17.40 38.28 1.20
C ALA A 141 16.31 39.19 1.78
N ASP A 142 15.62 39.95 0.93
CA ASP A 142 14.53 40.87 1.30
C ASP A 142 13.19 40.18 1.60
N ARG A 143 13.20 38.85 1.70
CA ARG A 143 12.00 38.00 1.92
C ARG A 143 10.96 38.14 0.82
N THR A 144 11.43 38.33 -0.39
CA THR A 144 10.61 38.25 -1.60
C THR A 144 10.96 37.00 -2.39
N PHE A 145 10.05 36.54 -3.21
CA PHE A 145 10.29 35.42 -4.11
C PHE A 145 9.86 35.75 -5.54
N GLN A 146 10.52 35.15 -6.49
CA GLN A 146 10.21 35.24 -7.89
C GLN A 146 10.15 33.87 -8.52
N LEU A 147 9.15 33.65 -9.38
CA LEU A 147 9.08 32.47 -10.21
C LEU A 147 10.09 32.59 -11.34
N VAL A 148 10.90 31.56 -11.52
CA VAL A 148 11.95 31.51 -12.54
C VAL A 148 11.74 30.30 -13.45
N ASN A 149 12.31 30.32 -14.63
CA ASN A 149 12.35 29.15 -15.49
C ASN A 149 13.45 28.16 -15.02
N LYS A 150 13.55 27.01 -15.66
CA LYS A 150 14.56 25.98 -15.35
C LYS A 150 16.01 26.52 -15.46
N MET A 151 16.23 27.56 -16.26
CA MET A 151 17.53 28.22 -16.47
C MET A 151 17.82 29.29 -15.40
N GLY A 152 16.84 29.62 -14.55
CA GLY A 152 16.95 30.67 -13.53
C GLY A 152 16.61 32.07 -14.03
N GLU A 153 16.03 32.20 -15.23
CA GLU A 153 15.55 33.48 -15.75
C GLU A 153 14.17 33.77 -15.18
N ALA A 154 13.93 35.02 -14.79
CA ALA A 154 12.64 35.45 -14.25
C ALA A 154 11.52 35.24 -15.28
N LEU A 155 10.43 34.62 -14.82
CA LEU A 155 9.19 34.56 -15.58
C LEU A 155 8.47 35.92 -15.49
N ASP A 156 7.50 36.12 -16.36
CA ASP A 156 6.68 37.35 -16.40
C ASP A 156 5.67 37.39 -15.22
N PHE A 157 6.18 37.21 -14.02
CA PHE A 157 5.46 37.34 -12.74
C PHE A 157 6.16 38.40 -11.88
N PRO A 158 5.39 39.24 -11.19
CA PRO A 158 5.98 40.24 -10.30
C PRO A 158 6.70 39.53 -9.12
N GLU A 159 7.78 40.14 -8.67
CA GLU A 159 8.41 39.76 -7.41
C GLU A 159 7.42 39.96 -6.28
N THR A 160 7.18 38.92 -5.49
CA THR A 160 6.12 38.86 -4.50
C THR A 160 6.70 38.63 -3.11
N ALA A 161 6.16 39.29 -2.11
CA ALA A 161 6.60 39.09 -0.74
C ALA A 161 6.19 37.69 -0.20
N LEU A 162 7.01 37.09 0.66
CA LEU A 162 6.66 35.85 1.33
C LEU A 162 5.41 36.04 2.20
N GLY A 163 4.43 35.18 2.02
CA GLY A 163 3.11 35.28 2.64
C GLY A 163 2.02 35.80 1.71
N ASP A 164 2.40 36.45 0.63
CA ASP A 164 1.44 36.89 -0.39
C ASP A 164 1.10 35.75 -1.38
N VAL A 165 -0.01 35.90 -2.08
CA VAL A 165 -0.54 34.90 -3.01
C VAL A 165 -0.19 35.28 -4.44
N VAL A 166 0.40 34.36 -5.17
CA VAL A 166 0.60 34.47 -6.62
C VAL A 166 -0.55 33.77 -7.34
N PHE A 167 -1.19 34.48 -8.27
CA PHE A 167 -2.25 33.93 -9.11
C PHE A 167 -1.64 33.34 -10.37
N LEU A 168 -1.90 32.08 -10.61
CA LEU A 168 -1.57 31.34 -11.82
C LEU A 168 -2.83 31.18 -12.68
N ASP A 169 -2.68 30.77 -13.93
CA ASP A 169 -3.83 30.51 -14.80
C ASP A 169 -4.63 29.28 -14.35
N GLY A 170 -5.63 29.54 -13.51
CA GLY A 170 -6.48 28.51 -12.88
C GLY A 170 -5.98 28.00 -11.55
N GLY A 171 -5.18 28.77 -10.81
CA GLY A 171 -4.74 28.40 -9.46
C GLY A 171 -4.11 29.52 -8.66
N MET A 172 -3.84 29.23 -7.40
CA MET A 172 -3.16 30.13 -6.47
C MET A 172 -2.01 29.37 -5.79
N LEU A 173 -0.87 30.03 -5.68
CA LEU A 173 0.30 29.56 -4.97
C LEU A 173 0.69 30.57 -3.90
N LYS A 174 0.94 30.09 -2.68
CA LYS A 174 1.40 30.89 -1.56
C LYS A 174 2.65 30.26 -0.97
N ILE A 175 3.69 31.07 -0.78
CA ILE A 175 4.95 30.63 -0.16
C ILE A 175 5.13 31.42 1.13
N GLU A 176 5.19 30.73 2.24
CA GLU A 176 5.37 31.32 3.57
C GLU A 176 6.70 30.91 4.18
N ALA A 177 7.33 31.82 4.93
CA ALA A 177 8.52 31.50 5.71
C ALA A 177 8.11 30.74 6.98
N ASN A 178 8.72 29.58 7.23
CA ASN A 178 8.53 28.83 8.46
C ASN A 178 9.37 29.48 9.58
N GLN A 179 8.80 30.48 10.23
CA GLN A 179 9.50 31.29 11.22
C GLN A 179 9.99 30.46 12.42
N GLU A 180 9.26 29.43 12.82
CA GLU A 180 9.62 28.57 13.93
C GLU A 180 10.92 27.81 13.65
N LEU A 181 11.02 27.17 12.49
CA LEU A 181 12.22 26.43 12.09
C LEU A 181 13.40 27.32 11.76
N LEU A 182 13.14 28.49 11.16
CA LEU A 182 14.19 29.49 10.90
C LEU A 182 14.85 29.97 12.17
N TYR A 183 14.06 30.20 13.24
CA TYR A 183 14.58 30.63 14.52
C TYR A 183 15.29 29.50 15.29
N GLN A 184 14.72 28.30 15.29
CA GLN A 184 15.26 27.16 16.05
C GLN A 184 16.56 26.60 15.47
N ARG A 185 16.75 26.64 14.15
CA ARG A 185 17.84 25.95 13.43
C ARG A 185 18.76 26.85 12.62
N GLU A 186 18.61 28.16 12.70
CA GLU A 186 19.40 29.15 11.94
C GLU A 186 19.42 28.79 10.42
N LEU A 187 18.30 28.31 9.88
CA LEU A 187 18.22 27.91 8.46
C LEU A 187 18.30 29.15 7.56
N GLN A 188 19.06 29.04 6.48
CA GLN A 188 19.10 30.08 5.46
C GLN A 188 17.85 30.01 4.58
N LEU A 189 17.10 31.11 4.51
CA LEU A 189 15.91 31.25 3.70
C LEU A 189 16.25 31.54 2.25
N GLU A 190 17.26 32.39 2.02
CA GLU A 190 17.71 32.79 0.69
C GLU A 190 18.21 31.61 -0.15
N GLY A 191 17.83 31.56 -1.41
CA GLY A 191 18.31 30.58 -2.38
C GLY A 191 17.28 30.16 -3.41
N ASP A 192 17.70 29.23 -4.27
CA ASP A 192 16.87 28.65 -5.30
C ASP A 192 16.16 27.39 -4.78
N TYR A 193 14.88 27.31 -5.01
CA TYR A 193 14.04 26.19 -4.62
C TYR A 193 13.33 25.60 -5.84
N ILE A 194 13.05 24.30 -5.77
CA ILE A 194 12.23 23.59 -6.73
C ILE A 194 11.05 23.01 -5.94
N ILE A 195 9.84 23.36 -6.35
CA ILE A 195 8.60 22.93 -5.74
C ILE A 195 7.89 22.05 -6.76
N HIS A 196 7.65 20.80 -6.41
CA HIS A 196 6.84 19.88 -7.20
C HIS A 196 5.52 19.64 -6.48
N ILE A 197 4.40 19.95 -7.13
CA ILE A 197 3.06 19.80 -6.56
C ILE A 197 2.37 18.66 -7.29
N PHE A 198 2.15 17.57 -6.57
CA PHE A 198 1.53 16.39 -7.14
C PHE A 198 0.01 16.50 -7.23
N SER A 199 -0.55 15.98 -8.32
CA SER A 199 -1.93 15.49 -8.30
C SER A 199 -2.04 14.25 -7.39
N ARG A 200 -3.25 13.94 -6.91
CA ARG A 200 -3.44 12.74 -6.07
C ARG A 200 -3.00 11.47 -6.79
N ASP A 201 -3.37 11.34 -8.07
CA ASP A 201 -3.00 10.18 -8.88
C ASP A 201 -1.51 10.15 -9.22
N GLY A 202 -0.91 11.31 -9.49
CA GLY A 202 0.52 11.49 -9.71
C GLY A 202 1.32 11.05 -8.47
N LEU A 203 0.91 11.50 -7.28
CA LEU A 203 1.55 11.13 -6.02
C LEU A 203 1.48 9.61 -5.75
N ILE A 204 0.29 9.00 -5.93
CA ILE A 204 0.12 7.55 -5.75
C ILE A 204 1.02 6.80 -6.73
N SER A 205 1.09 7.25 -7.98
CA SER A 205 1.90 6.60 -9.02
C SER A 205 3.40 6.74 -8.74
N ASP A 206 3.86 7.92 -8.31
CA ASP A 206 5.24 8.18 -7.92
C ASP A 206 5.68 7.31 -6.74
N VAL A 207 4.83 7.24 -5.70
CA VAL A 207 5.09 6.41 -4.51
C VAL A 207 5.07 4.92 -4.87
N SER A 208 4.08 4.45 -5.64
CA SER A 208 3.97 3.05 -6.06
C SER A 208 5.20 2.60 -6.87
N GLY A 209 5.75 3.47 -7.72
CA GLY A 209 6.96 3.19 -8.50
C GLY A 209 8.23 3.00 -7.66
N ARG A 210 8.25 3.53 -6.43
CA ARG A 210 9.38 3.44 -5.48
C ARG A 210 9.13 2.48 -4.31
N LEU A 211 7.91 1.95 -4.23
CA LEU A 211 7.47 0.99 -3.24
C LEU A 211 7.66 -0.43 -3.79
N ASN A 212 8.21 -1.31 -2.98
CA ASN A 212 8.34 -2.73 -3.31
C ASN A 212 7.84 -3.56 -2.13
N ILE A 213 6.79 -4.33 -2.34
CA ILE A 213 6.15 -5.17 -1.33
C ILE A 213 6.31 -6.61 -1.75
N VAL A 214 7.04 -7.36 -0.94
CA VAL A 214 7.39 -8.75 -1.22
C VAL A 214 7.21 -9.62 0.03
N GLU A 215 6.84 -10.85 -0.17
CA GLU A 215 6.89 -11.88 0.87
C GLU A 215 8.34 -12.16 1.26
N VAL A 216 8.59 -12.38 2.54
CA VAL A 216 9.92 -12.72 3.04
C VAL A 216 10.27 -14.15 2.68
N ASP A 217 9.31 -15.06 2.87
CA ASP A 217 9.39 -16.48 2.58
C ASP A 217 7.97 -16.98 2.33
N LYS A 218 7.82 -18.05 1.55
CA LYS A 218 6.52 -18.65 1.21
C LYS A 218 5.83 -19.31 2.39
N GLU A 219 6.61 -19.77 3.36
CA GLU A 219 6.10 -20.47 4.55
C GLU A 219 5.91 -19.54 5.75
N ILE A 220 6.54 -18.39 5.73
CA ILE A 220 6.53 -17.44 6.85
C ILE A 220 5.54 -16.30 6.56
N PRO A 221 4.49 -16.10 7.37
CA PRO A 221 3.48 -15.07 7.15
C PRO A 221 4.01 -13.67 7.50
N ILE A 222 5.06 -13.26 6.80
CA ILE A 222 5.70 -11.95 6.95
C ILE A 222 5.84 -11.29 5.58
N ILE A 223 5.27 -10.10 5.46
CA ILE A 223 5.40 -9.24 4.29
C ILE A 223 6.46 -8.19 4.59
N ARG A 224 7.34 -7.98 3.63
CA ARG A 224 8.36 -6.94 3.66
C ARG A 224 7.93 -5.77 2.78
N VAL A 225 7.85 -4.60 3.39
CA VAL A 225 7.57 -3.33 2.72
C VAL A 225 8.88 -2.57 2.59
N LEU A 226 9.33 -2.34 1.36
CA LEU A 226 10.54 -1.58 1.04
C LEU A 226 10.12 -0.30 0.34
N TYR A 227 10.56 0.82 0.85
CA TYR A 227 10.36 2.11 0.21
C TYR A 227 11.68 2.87 0.07
N ARG A 228 11.85 3.56 -1.06
CA ARG A 228 13.05 4.33 -1.38
C ARG A 228 12.69 5.76 -1.72
N ASP A 229 13.40 6.72 -1.11
CA ASP A 229 13.29 8.14 -1.45
C ASP A 229 14.58 8.88 -1.08
N GLN A 230 14.64 10.17 -1.40
CA GLN A 230 15.82 11.01 -1.18
C GLN A 230 15.95 11.53 0.26
N HIS A 231 14.90 11.40 1.09
CA HIS A 231 14.91 11.90 2.47
C HIS A 231 14.61 10.78 3.47
N PRO A 232 15.50 10.52 4.47
CA PRO A 232 15.38 9.37 5.38
C PRO A 232 14.11 9.40 6.24
N LYS A 233 13.70 10.58 6.74
CA LYS A 233 12.47 10.72 7.52
C LYS A 233 11.23 10.45 6.68
N LYS A 234 11.17 10.96 5.44
CA LYS A 234 10.07 10.70 4.51
C LYS A 234 9.91 9.20 4.24
N VAL A 235 11.04 8.52 4.04
CA VAL A 235 11.05 7.05 3.82
C VAL A 235 10.47 6.30 5.01
N ALA A 236 10.85 6.67 6.23
CA ALA A 236 10.37 6.03 7.45
C ALA A 236 8.87 6.34 7.72
N ASP A 237 8.47 7.60 7.56
CA ASP A 237 7.10 8.04 7.81
C ASP A 237 6.12 7.34 6.89
N LEU A 238 6.43 7.20 5.59
CA LEU A 238 5.57 6.49 4.65
C LEU A 238 5.44 5.00 4.98
N ALA A 239 6.56 4.32 5.21
CA ALA A 239 6.51 2.89 5.49
C ALA A 239 5.74 2.59 6.77
N ASN A 240 5.96 3.38 7.83
CA ASN A 240 5.22 3.25 9.08
C ASN A 240 3.74 3.56 8.89
N ARG A 241 3.41 4.62 8.15
CA ARG A 241 2.02 4.99 7.92
C ARG A 241 1.28 3.96 7.08
N LEU A 242 1.91 3.45 6.02
CA LEU A 242 1.33 2.40 5.18
C LEU A 242 1.03 1.13 6.00
N CYS A 243 1.98 0.68 6.82
CA CYS A 243 1.76 -0.46 7.70
C CYS A 243 0.64 -0.20 8.71
N LYS A 244 0.58 1.01 9.27
CA LYS A 244 -0.46 1.39 10.23
C LYS A 244 -1.83 1.44 9.56
N THR A 245 -1.95 2.06 8.38
CA THR A 245 -3.18 2.12 7.60
C THR A 245 -3.67 0.72 7.23
N TYR A 246 -2.76 -0.17 6.84
CA TYR A 246 -3.10 -1.57 6.58
C TYR A 246 -3.66 -2.27 7.81
N ILE A 247 -3.05 -2.08 8.99
CA ILE A 247 -3.54 -2.69 10.23
C ILE A 247 -4.91 -2.12 10.60
N GLU A 248 -5.12 -0.81 10.46
CA GLU A 248 -6.40 -0.16 10.72
C GLU A 248 -7.50 -0.70 9.79
N ASP A 249 -7.24 -0.77 8.49
CA ASP A 249 -8.14 -1.33 7.48
C ASP A 249 -8.44 -2.81 7.74
N TYR A 250 -7.40 -3.61 7.99
CA TYR A 250 -7.54 -5.03 8.31
C TYR A 250 -8.43 -5.28 9.53
N VAL A 251 -8.23 -4.51 10.61
CA VAL A 251 -9.03 -4.63 11.84
C VAL A 251 -10.48 -4.21 11.57
N GLU A 252 -10.69 -3.14 10.81
CA GLU A 252 -12.03 -2.66 10.48
C GLU A 252 -12.81 -3.70 9.66
N VAL A 253 -12.21 -4.24 8.59
CA VAL A 253 -12.82 -5.27 7.75
C VAL A 253 -13.14 -6.53 8.56
N LYS A 254 -12.22 -6.99 9.42
CA LYS A 254 -12.45 -8.16 10.29
C LYS A 254 -13.55 -7.89 11.32
N SER A 255 -13.59 -6.71 11.90
CA SER A 255 -14.64 -6.32 12.86
C SER A 255 -16.02 -6.27 12.19
N GLN A 256 -16.11 -5.72 10.99
CA GLN A 256 -17.38 -5.67 10.22
C GLN A 256 -17.85 -7.08 9.86
N ALA A 257 -16.96 -7.95 9.38
CA ALA A 257 -17.29 -9.34 9.09
C ALA A 257 -17.77 -10.10 10.33
N ALA A 258 -17.09 -9.91 11.48
CA ALA A 258 -17.50 -10.52 12.75
C ALA A 258 -18.87 -10.01 13.20
N ALA A 259 -19.14 -8.71 13.07
CA ALA A 259 -20.43 -8.12 13.43
C ALA A 259 -21.58 -8.67 12.56
N GLN A 260 -21.35 -8.83 11.25
CA GLN A 260 -22.31 -9.44 10.34
C GLN A 260 -22.58 -10.91 10.70
N THR A 261 -21.51 -11.67 11.02
CA THR A 261 -21.64 -13.06 11.45
C THR A 261 -22.45 -13.16 12.74
N VAL A 262 -22.18 -12.32 13.75
CA VAL A 262 -22.96 -12.29 15.00
C VAL A 262 -24.42 -11.96 14.74
N LYS A 263 -24.70 -10.98 13.87
CA LYS A 263 -26.07 -10.62 13.48
C LYS A 263 -26.80 -11.78 12.83
N PHE A 264 -26.15 -12.48 11.90
CA PHE A 264 -26.68 -13.66 11.23
C PHE A 264 -26.99 -14.80 12.21
N ILE A 265 -26.02 -15.13 13.09
CA ILE A 265 -26.19 -16.16 14.11
C ILE A 265 -27.36 -15.84 15.03
N ASN A 266 -27.50 -14.58 15.49
CA ASN A 266 -28.61 -14.19 16.34
C ASN A 266 -29.98 -14.29 15.62
N GLN A 267 -30.04 -13.97 14.34
CA GLN A 267 -31.26 -14.17 13.54
C GLN A 267 -31.62 -15.64 13.43
N LYS A 268 -30.64 -16.50 13.12
CA LYS A 268 -30.86 -17.95 13.00
C LYS A 268 -31.22 -18.58 14.35
N LEU A 269 -30.60 -18.12 15.43
CA LEU A 269 -30.96 -18.57 16.76
C LEU A 269 -32.44 -18.27 17.10
N ALA A 270 -32.91 -17.07 16.76
CA ALA A 270 -34.31 -16.71 16.97
C ALA A 270 -35.26 -17.56 16.12
N GLU A 271 -34.93 -17.85 14.86
CA GLU A 271 -35.71 -18.75 14.00
C GLU A 271 -35.79 -20.15 14.56
N VAL A 272 -34.64 -20.73 14.95
CA VAL A 272 -34.58 -22.08 15.53
C VAL A 272 -35.34 -22.16 16.86
N GLN A 273 -35.25 -21.12 17.70
CA GLN A 273 -36.03 -21.06 18.94
C GLN A 273 -37.52 -21.05 18.68
N ASP A 274 -37.98 -20.30 17.67
CA ASP A 274 -39.43 -20.27 17.33
C ASP A 274 -39.88 -21.63 16.77
N GLU A 275 -39.09 -22.28 15.96
CA GLU A 275 -39.36 -23.61 15.41
C GLU A 275 -39.36 -24.70 16.48
N LEU A 276 -38.37 -24.64 17.43
CA LEU A 276 -38.32 -25.52 18.57
C LEU A 276 -39.60 -25.37 19.41
N ARG A 277 -40.03 -24.14 19.72
CA ARG A 277 -41.23 -23.85 20.44
C ARG A 277 -42.49 -24.43 19.77
N LYS A 278 -42.59 -24.27 18.43
CA LYS A 278 -43.72 -24.86 17.66
C LYS A 278 -43.70 -26.39 17.72
N THR A 279 -42.55 -26.99 17.63
CA THR A 279 -42.38 -28.44 17.68
C THR A 279 -42.65 -28.98 19.07
N GLU A 280 -42.24 -28.29 20.12
CA GLU A 280 -42.58 -28.65 21.54
C GLU A 280 -44.10 -28.60 21.77
N ILE A 281 -44.76 -27.55 21.31
CA ILE A 281 -46.24 -27.44 21.42
C ILE A 281 -46.91 -28.58 20.66
N ALA A 282 -46.48 -28.89 19.45
CA ALA A 282 -47.01 -29.98 18.63
C ALA A 282 -46.79 -31.36 19.32
N LEU A 283 -45.61 -31.54 19.92
CA LEU A 283 -45.26 -32.75 20.69
C LEU A 283 -46.12 -32.89 21.94
N GLU A 284 -46.37 -31.81 22.69
CA GLU A 284 -47.28 -31.82 23.86
C GLU A 284 -48.71 -32.15 23.45
N GLN A 285 -49.21 -31.57 22.37
CA GLN A 285 -50.53 -31.89 21.82
C GLN A 285 -50.63 -33.37 21.41
N TYR A 286 -49.61 -33.87 20.70
CA TYR A 286 -49.56 -35.28 20.30
C TYR A 286 -49.54 -36.24 21.51
N LYS A 287 -48.75 -35.93 22.55
CA LYS A 287 -48.72 -36.69 23.81
C LYS A 287 -50.05 -36.67 24.53
N ALA A 288 -50.71 -35.51 24.58
CA ALA A 288 -52.03 -35.36 25.23
C ALA A 288 -53.13 -36.14 24.50
N VAL A 289 -53.12 -36.21 23.16
CA VAL A 289 -54.09 -36.93 22.34
C VAL A 289 -53.87 -38.46 22.36
N ASN A 290 -52.59 -38.93 22.36
CA ASN A 290 -52.26 -40.34 22.16
C ASN A 290 -51.84 -41.06 23.46
N GLY A 291 -51.84 -40.42 24.62
CA GLY A 291 -51.49 -41.07 25.91
C GLY A 291 -50.08 -41.66 26.04
N VAL A 292 -49.14 -41.14 25.22
CA VAL A 292 -47.79 -41.69 25.14
C VAL A 292 -46.88 -41.16 26.25
N VAL A 293 -46.48 -42.01 27.18
CA VAL A 293 -45.74 -41.63 28.41
C VAL A 293 -44.19 -41.82 28.29
N ASN A 294 -43.68 -42.46 27.22
CA ASN A 294 -42.27 -42.82 27.24
C ASN A 294 -41.58 -42.72 25.85
N THR A 295 -41.07 -41.57 25.50
CA THR A 295 -40.29 -41.34 24.29
C THR A 295 -38.92 -40.65 24.55
N ARG A 296 -38.46 -40.72 25.80
CA ARG A 296 -37.28 -39.91 26.20
C ARG A 296 -35.98 -40.32 25.48
N GLN A 297 -35.84 -41.58 25.11
CA GLN A 297 -34.58 -42.10 24.55
C GLN A 297 -34.49 -41.95 23.00
N GLU A 298 -35.59 -41.99 22.27
CA GLU A 298 -35.63 -41.74 20.81
C GLU A 298 -35.57 -40.25 20.47
N THR A 299 -36.15 -39.40 21.34
CA THR A 299 -36.17 -37.95 21.13
C THR A 299 -34.77 -37.30 21.29
N GLU A 300 -33.92 -37.82 22.22
CA GLU A 300 -32.55 -37.30 22.37
C GLU A 300 -31.67 -37.58 21.16
N THR A 301 -31.83 -38.76 20.53
CA THR A 301 -31.06 -39.13 19.32
C THR A 301 -31.55 -38.32 18.11
N GLY A 302 -32.87 -38.12 18.00
CA GLY A 302 -33.47 -37.28 16.94
C GLY A 302 -33.07 -35.80 17.06
N LEU A 303 -33.10 -35.24 18.26
CA LEU A 303 -32.67 -33.86 18.51
C LEU A 303 -31.19 -33.64 18.17
N ARG A 304 -30.31 -34.61 18.48
CA ARG A 304 -28.89 -34.51 18.09
C ARG A 304 -28.69 -34.56 16.57
N GLN A 305 -29.51 -35.37 15.87
CA GLN A 305 -29.49 -35.42 14.41
C GLN A 305 -30.01 -34.11 13.77
N ILE A 306 -31.13 -33.59 14.25
CA ILE A 306 -31.69 -32.32 13.82
C ILE A 306 -30.67 -31.20 14.02
N SER A 307 -30.08 -31.09 15.22
CA SER A 307 -29.07 -30.05 15.51
C SER A 307 -27.85 -30.14 14.58
N ARG A 308 -27.43 -31.38 14.22
CA ARG A 308 -26.33 -31.56 13.26
C ARG A 308 -26.69 -31.17 11.85
N LEU A 309 -27.90 -31.45 11.41
CA LEU A 309 -28.42 -31.05 10.08
C LEU A 309 -28.62 -29.54 10.00
N GLU A 310 -29.07 -28.90 11.08
CA GLU A 310 -29.24 -27.45 11.18
C GLU A 310 -27.89 -26.71 11.05
N VAL A 311 -26.83 -27.21 11.74
CA VAL A 311 -25.48 -26.63 11.58
C VAL A 311 -24.96 -26.79 10.15
N GLN A 312 -25.25 -27.92 9.50
CA GLN A 312 -24.89 -28.11 8.08
C GLN A 312 -25.67 -27.16 7.16
N LEU A 313 -26.96 -26.98 7.42
CA LEU A 313 -27.81 -26.07 6.65
C LEU A 313 -27.35 -24.61 6.80
N ILE A 314 -27.05 -24.17 8.01
CA ILE A 314 -26.48 -22.85 8.30
C ILE A 314 -25.16 -22.63 7.53
N ASN A 315 -24.28 -23.62 7.51
CA ASN A 315 -23.02 -23.52 6.76
C ASN A 315 -23.27 -23.43 5.24
N LEU A 316 -24.25 -24.17 4.71
CA LEU A 316 -24.62 -24.11 3.30
C LEU A 316 -25.27 -22.77 2.93
N GLU A 317 -26.16 -22.22 3.78
CA GLU A 317 -26.77 -20.90 3.58
C GLU A 317 -25.74 -19.77 3.65
N MET A 318 -24.75 -19.90 4.54
CA MET A 318 -23.62 -18.94 4.58
C MET A 318 -22.81 -18.97 3.28
N ASN A 319 -22.52 -20.16 2.76
CA ASN A 319 -21.80 -20.32 1.51
C ASN A 319 -22.62 -19.80 0.33
N GLU A 320 -23.93 -20.10 0.27
CA GLU A 320 -24.84 -19.59 -0.76
C GLU A 320 -24.89 -18.07 -0.75
N LYS A 321 -25.02 -17.46 0.41
CA LYS A 321 -25.04 -16.01 0.54
C LYS A 321 -23.72 -15.37 0.11
N ALA A 322 -22.60 -15.98 0.43
CA ALA A 322 -21.29 -15.52 -0.03
C ALA A 322 -21.15 -15.60 -1.56
N VAL A 323 -21.68 -16.65 -2.17
CA VAL A 323 -21.72 -16.80 -3.64
C VAL A 323 -22.61 -15.74 -4.27
N LEU A 324 -23.79 -15.48 -3.70
CA LEU A 324 -24.72 -14.46 -4.21
C LEU A 324 -24.14 -13.03 -4.09
N GLU A 325 -23.48 -12.72 -2.98
CA GLU A 325 -22.78 -11.45 -2.83
C GLU A 325 -21.63 -11.30 -3.83
N LEU A 326 -20.94 -12.39 -4.13
CA LEU A 326 -19.91 -12.42 -5.18
C LEU A 326 -20.52 -12.24 -6.58
N GLU A 327 -21.66 -12.87 -6.86
CA GLU A 327 -22.37 -12.75 -8.13
C GLU A 327 -22.90 -11.32 -8.35
N GLU A 328 -23.48 -10.71 -7.31
CA GLU A 328 -23.90 -9.31 -7.33
C GLU A 328 -22.72 -8.36 -7.54
N TYR A 329 -21.59 -8.65 -6.89
CA TYR A 329 -20.36 -7.92 -7.06
C TYR A 329 -19.78 -8.02 -8.49
N ILE A 330 -19.81 -9.22 -9.09
CA ILE A 330 -19.33 -9.45 -10.45
C ILE A 330 -20.24 -8.80 -11.49
N SER A 331 -21.57 -8.87 -11.29
CA SER A 331 -22.56 -8.36 -12.24
C SER A 331 -22.68 -6.82 -12.19
N GLY A 332 -22.30 -6.18 -11.10
CA GLY A 332 -22.33 -4.73 -10.93
C GLY A 332 -21.29 -3.93 -11.74
N GLY A 333 -20.38 -4.56 -12.42
CA GLY A 333 -19.52 -4.07 -13.53
C GLY A 333 -18.56 -2.92 -13.28
N ASP A 334 -18.76 -2.08 -12.27
CA ASP A 334 -18.03 -0.81 -12.10
C ASP A 334 -17.36 -0.61 -10.73
N TYR A 335 -17.49 -1.57 -9.83
CA TYR A 335 -17.10 -1.41 -8.41
C TYR A 335 -15.74 -1.98 -8.02
N PHE A 336 -14.97 -2.51 -8.96
CA PHE A 336 -13.61 -3.01 -8.70
C PHE A 336 -12.58 -1.91 -8.36
N LYS A 337 -12.99 -0.65 -8.44
CA LYS A 337 -12.06 0.46 -8.18
C LYS A 337 -11.81 0.74 -6.70
N ASP A 338 -12.67 0.31 -5.78
CA ASP A 338 -12.62 0.92 -4.45
C ASP A 338 -12.68 0.00 -3.20
N ARG A 339 -12.79 -1.34 -3.31
CA ARG A 339 -12.79 -2.18 -2.11
C ARG A 339 -12.11 -3.54 -2.30
N SER A 340 -11.13 -3.82 -1.48
CA SER A 340 -10.65 -5.18 -1.23
C SER A 340 -11.68 -5.91 -0.37
N ILE A 341 -12.51 -6.75 -0.97
CA ILE A 341 -13.47 -7.57 -0.24
C ILE A 341 -12.72 -8.78 0.29
N ASN A 342 -12.53 -8.81 1.60
CA ASN A 342 -11.98 -9.96 2.28
C ASN A 342 -13.13 -10.87 2.71
N PHE A 343 -13.48 -11.82 1.85
CA PHE A 343 -14.43 -12.87 2.20
C PHE A 343 -13.78 -13.71 3.30
N GLY A 344 -14.32 -13.63 4.53
CA GLY A 344 -13.83 -14.36 5.71
C GLY A 344 -14.05 -15.89 5.66
N PHE A 345 -14.16 -16.45 4.45
CA PHE A 345 -14.44 -17.86 4.23
C PHE A 345 -13.18 -18.59 3.80
N GLY A 346 -12.86 -19.65 4.55
CA GLY A 346 -11.73 -20.53 4.27
C GLY A 346 -11.91 -21.45 3.06
N ASP A 347 -12.70 -21.05 2.06
CA ASP A 347 -12.91 -21.88 0.90
C ASP A 347 -11.91 -21.56 -0.23
N LEU A 348 -11.09 -22.55 -0.51
CA LEU A 348 -10.01 -22.52 -1.51
C LEU A 348 -10.55 -22.16 -2.90
N LEU A 349 -11.75 -22.63 -3.25
CA LEU A 349 -12.41 -22.37 -4.51
C LEU A 349 -12.74 -20.90 -4.72
N MET A 350 -13.19 -20.21 -3.67
CA MET A 350 -13.54 -18.79 -3.74
C MET A 350 -12.30 -17.91 -3.90
N THR A 351 -11.23 -18.24 -3.17
CA THR A 351 -9.94 -17.54 -3.30
C THR A 351 -9.35 -17.70 -4.72
N GLU A 352 -9.48 -18.88 -5.29
CA GLU A 352 -8.98 -19.17 -6.64
C GLU A 352 -9.83 -18.49 -7.73
N LEU A 353 -11.16 -18.42 -7.55
CA LEU A 353 -12.06 -17.69 -8.43
C LEU A 353 -11.80 -16.18 -8.43
N VAL A 354 -11.62 -15.59 -7.27
CA VAL A 354 -11.27 -14.17 -7.13
C VAL A 354 -9.91 -13.87 -7.77
N LYS A 355 -8.92 -14.76 -7.60
CA LYS A 355 -7.60 -14.63 -8.24
C LYS A 355 -7.69 -14.70 -9.77
N LYS A 356 -8.47 -15.63 -10.32
CA LYS A 356 -8.71 -15.74 -11.77
C LYS A 356 -9.47 -14.55 -12.33
N LEU A 357 -10.48 -14.07 -11.63
CA LEU A 357 -11.24 -12.87 -12.00
C LEU A 357 -10.35 -11.64 -12.07
N LYS A 358 -9.47 -11.46 -11.07
CA LYS A 358 -8.51 -10.37 -11.05
C LYS A 358 -7.51 -10.45 -12.19
N MET A 359 -6.98 -11.63 -12.50
CA MET A 359 -6.10 -11.84 -13.67
C MET A 359 -6.78 -11.46 -14.99
N TRP A 360 -8.02 -11.88 -15.20
CA TRP A 360 -8.75 -11.54 -16.43
C TRP A 360 -9.13 -10.06 -16.53
N GLN A 361 -9.23 -9.39 -15.40
CA GLN A 361 -9.52 -7.97 -15.35
C GLN A 361 -8.28 -7.11 -15.62
N ASP A 362 -7.13 -7.50 -15.09
CA ASP A 362 -5.84 -6.88 -15.39
C ASP A 362 -5.53 -7.03 -16.90
N GLU A 363 -5.82 -8.22 -17.48
CA GLU A 363 -5.65 -8.50 -18.92
C GLU A 363 -6.62 -7.68 -19.81
N ARG A 364 -7.78 -7.26 -19.29
CA ARG A 364 -8.76 -6.42 -20.00
C ARG A 364 -8.46 -4.92 -19.93
N ILE A 365 -7.65 -4.50 -18.97
CA ILE A 365 -7.21 -3.09 -18.80
C ILE A 365 -5.98 -2.80 -19.68
N ASP A 366 -5.21 -3.84 -20.05
CA ASP A 366 -4.04 -3.74 -20.93
C ASP A 366 -4.39 -3.84 -22.44
N LEU A 367 -5.65 -4.03 -22.81
CA LEU A 367 -6.20 -3.96 -24.17
C LEU A 367 -7.01 -2.68 -24.39
#